data_110cf7469cce57447bb9e4819d81f50e
#
_entry.id   110cf7469cce57447bb9e4819d81f50e
#
_cell.length_a   1.000
_cell.length_b   1.000
_cell.length_c   1.000
_cell.angle_alpha   90.00
_cell.angle_beta   90.00
_cell.angle_gamma   90.00
#
_symmetry.space_group_name_H-M   'P 1'
#
loop_
_entity.id
_entity.type
_entity.pdbx_description
1 polymer ?
#
loop_
_entity_poly.entity_id
_entity_poly.type
_entity_poly.pdbx_seq_one_letter_code
_entity_poly.pdbx_strand_id
1 'polypeptide(L)'
;RSLLLRSVDYQGKPNRVFAYYSDPDLLANRPHGKKKYAGVVLLHGGAGWAFRQWVEKWAAEGYAAIAIDLCGNGPEIRPLPDGGPNLGDDEAVFMQAENGDMKRSWTYHAVSSAILAHSLLLSMKQVDADKTCLTGISWGGYLTCIVAALDNRFKAAAPVYGCGYM
;
A
#
# COMPACT_ATOMS: atom_id res chain seq x y z
N ARG A 1 8.67 -11.65 0.36
CA ARG A 1 9.78 -10.81 0.88
C ARG A 1 9.23 -9.69 1.72
N SER A 2 9.99 -9.27 2.74
CA SER A 2 9.73 -8.04 3.50
C SER A 2 10.50 -6.89 2.90
N LEU A 3 9.89 -5.71 2.84
CA LEU A 3 10.46 -4.49 2.27
C LEU A 3 10.24 -3.32 3.23
N LEU A 4 11.13 -2.34 3.18
CA LEU A 4 10.95 -1.01 3.77
C LEU A 4 11.06 0.02 2.65
N LEU A 5 9.96 0.73 2.39
CA LEU A 5 9.88 1.76 1.37
C LEU A 5 10.12 3.13 2.00
N ARG A 6 10.91 3.96 1.36
CA ARG A 6 10.94 5.38 1.67
C ARG A 6 9.60 6.00 1.24
N SER A 7 8.95 6.70 2.16
CA SER A 7 7.73 7.48 1.90
C SER A 7 7.99 8.97 2.05
N VAL A 8 6.95 9.79 1.97
CA VAL A 8 7.01 11.23 2.20
C VAL A 8 7.36 11.50 3.66
N ASP A 9 8.07 12.59 3.94
CA ASP A 9 8.46 12.94 5.30
C ASP A 9 7.25 13.18 6.20
N TYR A 10 7.31 12.67 7.43
CA TYR A 10 6.32 12.89 8.45
C TYR A 10 6.88 13.77 9.57
N GLN A 11 6.22 14.88 9.88
CA GLN A 11 6.67 15.86 10.87
C GLN A 11 8.12 16.33 10.67
N GLY A 12 8.52 16.53 9.39
CA GLY A 12 9.87 16.95 9.01
C GLY A 12 10.95 15.88 9.14
N LYS A 13 10.58 14.63 9.39
CA LYS A 13 11.52 13.51 9.51
C LYS A 13 11.30 12.49 8.39
N PRO A 14 12.36 11.78 7.98
CA PRO A 14 12.26 10.65 7.09
C PRO A 14 11.26 9.61 7.59
N ASN A 15 10.35 9.18 6.70
CA ASN A 15 9.34 8.18 7.00
C ASN A 15 9.51 6.94 6.12
N ARG A 16 9.40 5.74 6.71
CA ARG A 16 9.40 4.47 6.01
C ARG A 16 8.12 3.70 6.23
N VAL A 17 7.75 2.96 5.20
CA VAL A 17 6.57 2.11 5.18
C VAL A 17 7.00 0.66 5.01
N PHE A 18 6.50 -0.19 5.87
CA PHE A 18 6.72 -1.63 5.77
C PHE A 18 5.78 -2.24 4.72
N ALA A 19 6.29 -3.22 3.97
CA ALA A 19 5.50 -3.97 3.00
C ALA A 19 5.92 -5.44 2.93
N TYR A 20 4.96 -6.28 2.55
CA TYR A 20 5.23 -7.60 2.01
C TYR A 20 5.09 -7.59 0.49
N TYR A 21 5.95 -8.33 -0.18
CA TYR A 21 5.91 -8.58 -1.61
C TYR A 21 6.02 -10.07 -1.90
N SER A 22 5.25 -10.54 -2.86
CA SER A 22 5.40 -11.86 -3.46
C SER A 22 4.97 -11.86 -4.92
N ASP A 23 5.48 -12.81 -5.67
CA ASP A 23 5.07 -13.15 -7.03
C ASP A 23 5.14 -14.68 -7.22
N PRO A 24 4.65 -15.24 -8.34
CA PRO A 24 4.63 -16.69 -8.55
C PRO A 24 6.00 -17.35 -8.48
N ASP A 25 7.07 -16.68 -8.91
CA ASP A 25 8.41 -17.26 -8.87
C ASP A 25 8.97 -17.29 -7.45
N LEU A 26 8.77 -16.19 -6.69
CA LEU A 26 9.13 -16.15 -5.28
C LEU A 26 8.34 -17.14 -4.43
N LEU A 27 7.04 -17.27 -4.69
CA LEU A 27 6.17 -18.19 -3.97
C LEU A 27 6.61 -19.65 -4.21
N ALA A 28 7.01 -19.97 -5.45
CA ALA A 28 7.52 -21.28 -5.83
C ALA A 28 9.01 -21.49 -5.50
N ASN A 29 9.66 -20.54 -4.85
CA ASN A 29 11.08 -20.55 -4.52
C ASN A 29 11.98 -20.84 -5.73
N ARG A 30 11.70 -20.21 -6.87
CA ARG A 30 12.45 -20.37 -8.11
C ARG A 30 12.99 -19.03 -8.63
N PRO A 31 14.04 -19.01 -9.46
CA PRO A 31 14.54 -17.80 -10.10
C PRO A 31 13.50 -17.18 -11.02
N HIS A 32 13.49 -15.84 -11.10
CA HIS A 32 12.64 -15.13 -12.06
C HIS A 32 13.04 -15.45 -13.50
N GLY A 33 12.05 -15.87 -14.29
CA GLY A 33 12.19 -16.09 -15.72
C GLY A 33 11.94 -14.81 -16.54
N LYS A 34 11.63 -14.99 -17.83
CA LYS A 34 11.27 -13.88 -18.75
C LYS A 34 9.79 -13.47 -18.63
N LYS A 35 8.97 -14.28 -17.98
CA LYS A 35 7.53 -14.02 -17.81
C LYS A 35 7.32 -12.81 -16.91
N LYS A 36 6.45 -11.91 -17.35
CA LYS A 36 5.96 -10.81 -16.52
C LYS A 36 4.59 -11.13 -15.94
N TYR A 37 4.32 -10.61 -14.76
CA TYR A 37 3.08 -10.81 -14.02
C TYR A 37 2.30 -9.49 -13.92
N ALA A 38 0.98 -9.57 -13.96
CA ALA A 38 0.14 -8.44 -13.60
C ALA A 38 0.44 -8.03 -12.16
N GLY A 39 0.52 -6.73 -11.90
CA GLY A 39 0.83 -6.19 -10.57
C GLY A 39 -0.42 -5.85 -9.76
N VAL A 40 -0.37 -6.02 -8.44
CA VAL A 40 -1.45 -5.58 -7.55
C VAL A 40 -0.91 -4.91 -6.28
N VAL A 41 -1.45 -3.74 -5.95
CA VAL A 41 -1.24 -3.06 -4.67
C VAL A 41 -2.43 -3.37 -3.76
N LEU A 42 -2.14 -3.80 -2.53
CA LEU A 42 -3.12 -4.26 -1.55
C LEU A 42 -3.13 -3.33 -0.34
N LEU A 43 -4.29 -2.74 -0.04
CA LEU A 43 -4.50 -1.80 1.07
C LEU A 43 -5.38 -2.42 2.15
N HIS A 44 -4.87 -2.50 3.38
CA HIS A 44 -5.62 -3.04 4.51
C HIS A 44 -6.66 -2.05 5.05
N GLY A 45 -7.60 -2.55 5.83
CA GLY A 45 -8.59 -1.76 6.54
C GLY A 45 -8.11 -1.22 7.88
N GLY A 46 -9.00 -0.57 8.62
CA GLY A 46 -8.75 -0.16 10.00
C GLY A 46 -8.41 -1.36 10.89
N ALA A 47 -7.57 -1.15 11.91
CA ALA A 47 -7.01 -2.21 12.76
C ALA A 47 -6.27 -3.33 11.99
N GLY A 48 -5.92 -3.08 10.72
CA GLY A 48 -5.15 -3.99 9.89
C GLY A 48 -3.67 -3.63 9.86
N TRP A 49 -2.93 -4.41 9.09
CA TRP A 49 -1.49 -4.25 8.85
C TRP A 49 -1.15 -4.81 7.47
N ALA A 50 0.12 -4.78 7.04
CA ALA A 50 0.57 -5.47 5.85
C ALA A 50 0.42 -6.99 6.04
N PHE A 51 -0.52 -7.61 5.29
CA PHE A 51 -0.79 -9.04 5.41
C PHE A 51 0.09 -9.86 4.45
N ARG A 52 1.00 -10.65 4.99
CA ARG A 52 1.82 -11.58 4.22
C ARG A 52 0.97 -12.59 3.44
N GLN A 53 -0.10 -13.10 4.06
CA GLN A 53 -0.99 -14.08 3.44
C GLN A 53 -1.71 -13.52 2.20
N TRP A 54 -1.94 -12.21 2.14
CA TRP A 54 -2.57 -11.60 0.96
C TRP A 54 -1.64 -11.66 -0.25
N VAL A 55 -0.38 -11.25 -0.10
CA VAL A 55 0.57 -11.31 -1.23
C VAL A 55 0.83 -12.74 -1.68
N GLU A 56 0.80 -13.72 -0.76
CA GLU A 56 0.96 -15.13 -1.09
C GLU A 56 -0.26 -15.67 -1.86
N LYS A 57 -1.49 -15.29 -1.48
CA LYS A 57 -2.71 -15.65 -2.20
C LYS A 57 -2.73 -15.07 -3.62
N TRP A 58 -2.44 -13.78 -3.76
CA TRP A 58 -2.38 -13.15 -5.07
C TRP A 58 -1.25 -13.71 -5.94
N ALA A 59 -0.12 -14.06 -5.36
CA ALA A 59 0.98 -14.72 -6.08
C ALA A 59 0.59 -16.13 -6.56
N ALA A 60 -0.18 -16.87 -5.78
CA ALA A 60 -0.72 -18.18 -6.20
C ALA A 60 -1.68 -18.05 -7.41
N GLU A 61 -2.41 -16.94 -7.50
CA GLU A 61 -3.29 -16.60 -8.63
C GLU A 61 -2.55 -15.97 -9.82
N GLY A 62 -1.23 -15.87 -9.76
CA GLY A 62 -0.41 -15.41 -10.88
C GLY A 62 -0.06 -13.92 -10.90
N TYR A 63 -0.24 -13.21 -9.80
CA TYR A 63 0.06 -11.78 -9.68
C TYR A 63 1.38 -11.51 -8.96
N ALA A 64 2.02 -10.39 -9.31
CA ALA A 64 3.04 -9.77 -8.49
C ALA A 64 2.35 -8.81 -7.50
N ALA A 65 2.32 -9.15 -6.22
CA ALA A 65 1.53 -8.48 -5.21
C ALA A 65 2.40 -7.75 -4.18
N ILE A 66 2.02 -6.52 -3.82
CA ILE A 66 2.59 -5.76 -2.72
C ILE A 66 1.50 -5.33 -1.74
N ALA A 67 1.65 -5.67 -0.47
CA ALA A 67 0.78 -5.24 0.62
C ALA A 67 1.57 -4.32 1.54
N ILE A 68 1.13 -3.08 1.70
CA ILE A 68 1.79 -2.07 2.53
C ILE A 68 1.11 -1.92 3.88
N ASP A 69 1.87 -1.56 4.90
CA ASP A 69 1.33 -1.07 6.17
C ASP A 69 0.94 0.41 6.03
N LEU A 70 -0.23 0.76 6.54
CA LEU A 70 -0.80 2.10 6.46
C LEU A 70 -0.79 2.83 7.81
N CYS A 71 -0.23 2.19 8.85
CA CYS A 71 -0.34 2.65 10.24
C CYS A 71 1.03 2.83 10.92
N GLY A 72 2.11 2.92 10.15
CA GLY A 72 3.45 3.13 10.68
C GLY A 72 4.06 1.91 11.40
N ASN A 73 3.47 0.72 11.20
CA ASN A 73 3.98 -0.50 11.80
C ASN A 73 4.94 -1.25 10.87
N GLY A 74 5.84 -2.01 11.47
CA GLY A 74 6.69 -3.00 10.83
C GLY A 74 6.12 -4.43 10.96
N PRO A 75 6.97 -5.44 10.78
CA PRO A 75 6.57 -6.82 10.99
C PRO A 75 6.05 -7.02 12.43
N GLU A 76 5.12 -7.98 12.58
CA GLU A 76 4.50 -8.31 13.87
C GLU A 76 3.76 -7.13 14.55
N ILE A 77 3.30 -6.17 13.75
CA ILE A 77 2.51 -5.01 14.21
C ILE A 77 3.30 -4.15 15.23
N ARG A 78 4.61 -4.15 15.15
CA ARG A 78 5.45 -3.29 15.99
C ARG A 78 5.66 -1.94 15.33
N PRO A 79 5.43 -0.82 16.02
CA PRO A 79 5.69 0.49 15.46
C PRO A 79 7.12 0.61 14.93
N LEU A 80 7.27 1.15 13.74
CA LEU A 80 8.58 1.51 13.20
C LEU A 80 9.08 2.78 13.91
N PRO A 81 10.38 2.88 14.22
CA PRO A 81 10.94 4.08 14.85
C PRO A 81 10.84 5.32 13.96
N ASP A 82 10.65 5.11 12.67
CA ASP A 82 10.46 6.12 11.63
C ASP A 82 9.22 5.83 10.77
N GLY A 83 8.18 5.28 11.38
CA GLY A 83 6.87 5.07 10.77
C GLY A 83 6.06 6.36 10.66
N GLY A 84 5.07 6.35 9.77
CA GLY A 84 4.12 7.44 9.60
C GLY A 84 3.02 7.45 10.68
N PRO A 85 1.99 8.31 10.51
CA PRO A 85 0.88 8.40 11.46
C PRO A 85 0.07 7.10 11.51
N ASN A 86 -0.51 6.82 12.67
CA ASN A 86 -1.37 5.67 12.89
C ASN A 86 -2.85 6.07 12.71
N LEU A 87 -3.65 5.16 12.17
CA LEU A 87 -5.10 5.32 12.07
C LEU A 87 -5.80 5.40 13.44
N GLY A 88 -5.20 4.84 14.49
CA GLY A 88 -5.69 4.98 15.87
C GLY A 88 -5.44 6.33 16.52
N ASP A 89 -4.73 7.23 15.84
CA ASP A 89 -4.52 8.60 16.26
C ASP A 89 -5.67 9.46 15.70
N ASP A 90 -6.66 9.75 16.52
CA ASP A 90 -7.83 10.55 16.14
C ASP A 90 -7.43 11.92 15.58
N GLU A 91 -6.39 12.51 16.11
CA GLU A 91 -5.86 13.79 15.62
C GLU A 91 -5.33 13.67 14.19
N ALA A 92 -4.63 12.59 13.86
CA ALA A 92 -4.11 12.36 12.52
C ALA A 92 -5.19 11.98 11.49
N VAL A 93 -6.31 11.40 11.94
CA VAL A 93 -7.39 10.92 11.06
C VAL A 93 -8.47 11.97 10.86
N PHE A 94 -8.98 12.55 11.95
CA PHE A 94 -10.19 13.37 11.94
C PHE A 94 -9.91 14.85 12.12
N MET A 95 -8.89 15.23 12.88
CA MET A 95 -8.49 16.64 13.09
C MET A 95 -7.58 17.11 11.95
N GLN A 96 -8.01 16.84 10.74
CA GLN A 96 -7.26 17.24 9.57
C GLN A 96 -7.19 18.75 9.51
N ALA A 97 -5.99 19.23 9.71
CA ALA A 97 -5.69 20.57 9.30
C ALA A 97 -6.56 21.61 9.98
N GLU A 98 -6.54 21.69 11.28
CA GLU A 98 -6.97 22.93 11.96
C GLU A 98 -6.37 24.18 11.28
N ASN A 99 -5.28 24.02 10.54
CA ASN A 99 -4.59 25.08 9.80
C ASN A 99 -4.35 24.75 8.32
N GLY A 100 -5.08 23.80 7.73
CA GLY A 100 -4.95 23.44 6.31
C GLY A 100 -3.69 22.60 5.96
N ASP A 101 -2.93 22.09 6.93
CA ASP A 101 -1.76 21.26 6.66
C ASP A 101 -2.12 19.79 6.49
N MET A 102 -2.52 19.46 5.28
CA MET A 102 -2.84 18.08 4.89
C MET A 102 -1.68 17.09 5.13
N LYS A 103 -0.43 17.57 5.20
CA LYS A 103 0.74 16.70 5.41
C LYS A 103 0.80 16.10 6.82
N ARG A 104 -0.05 16.54 7.73
CA ARG A 104 -0.21 15.95 9.06
C ARG A 104 -1.22 14.80 9.08
N SER A 105 -2.06 14.68 8.06
CA SER A 105 -3.14 13.70 8.05
C SER A 105 -2.66 12.28 7.71
N TRP A 106 -3.26 11.30 8.34
CA TRP A 106 -3.05 9.88 8.03
C TRP A 106 -3.37 9.59 6.56
N THR A 107 -4.47 10.12 6.03
CA THR A 107 -4.90 9.90 4.64
C THR A 107 -3.83 10.35 3.64
N TYR A 108 -3.19 11.51 3.86
CA TYR A 108 -2.11 11.98 3.00
C TYR A 108 -0.95 10.99 2.94
N HIS A 109 -0.52 10.48 4.10
CA HIS A 109 0.59 9.52 4.18
C HIS A 109 0.22 8.17 3.60
N ALA A 110 -0.98 7.66 3.86
CA ALA A 110 -1.47 6.40 3.33
C ALA A 110 -1.59 6.42 1.80
N VAL A 111 -2.17 7.49 1.23
CA VAL A 111 -2.29 7.69 -0.23
C VAL A 111 -0.91 7.82 -0.87
N SER A 112 -0.03 8.65 -0.31
CA SER A 112 1.34 8.82 -0.81
C SER A 112 2.11 7.50 -0.81
N SER A 113 1.99 6.72 0.24
CA SER A 113 2.65 5.41 0.38
C SER A 113 2.12 4.39 -0.63
N ALA A 114 0.81 4.40 -0.92
CA ALA A 114 0.22 3.54 -1.93
C ALA A 114 0.73 3.88 -3.35
N ILE A 115 0.83 5.16 -3.69
CA ILE A 115 1.37 5.63 -4.98
C ILE A 115 2.86 5.27 -5.11
N LEU A 116 3.64 5.41 -4.04
CA LEU A 116 5.05 5.02 -4.01
C LEU A 116 5.25 3.50 -4.09
N ALA A 117 4.39 2.72 -3.44
CA ALA A 117 4.39 1.26 -3.57
C ALA A 117 4.07 0.82 -5.00
N HIS A 118 3.13 1.51 -5.67
CA HIS A 118 2.86 1.29 -7.10
C HIS A 118 4.08 1.63 -7.96
N SER A 119 4.74 2.75 -7.71
CA SER A 119 5.97 3.12 -8.41
C SER A 119 7.08 2.09 -8.24
N LEU A 120 7.25 1.54 -7.03
CA LEU A 120 8.18 0.44 -6.79
C LEU A 120 7.77 -0.81 -7.59
N LEU A 121 6.50 -1.18 -7.57
CA LEU A 121 5.98 -2.33 -8.30
C LEU A 121 6.25 -2.19 -9.80
N LEU A 122 5.99 -1.01 -10.39
CA LEU A 122 6.28 -0.69 -11.79
C LEU A 122 7.76 -0.76 -12.15
N SER A 123 8.66 -0.53 -11.20
CA SER A 123 10.12 -0.61 -11.42
C SER A 123 10.66 -2.05 -11.47
N MET A 124 9.87 -3.02 -11.06
CA MET A 124 10.29 -4.42 -10.99
C MET A 124 10.23 -5.08 -12.38
N LYS A 125 11.32 -5.70 -12.80
CA LYS A 125 11.46 -6.31 -14.13
C LYS A 125 10.42 -7.40 -14.43
N GLN A 126 9.97 -8.11 -13.40
CA GLN A 126 8.97 -9.19 -13.49
C GLN A 126 7.52 -8.68 -13.49
N VAL A 127 7.30 -7.37 -13.39
CA VAL A 127 5.95 -6.77 -13.41
C VAL A 127 5.62 -6.28 -14.83
N ASP A 128 4.42 -6.59 -15.28
CA ASP A 128 3.83 -6.01 -16.49
C ASP A 128 3.23 -4.64 -16.13
N ALA A 129 3.92 -3.58 -16.48
CA ALA A 129 3.54 -2.21 -16.14
C ALA A 129 2.17 -1.80 -16.75
N ASP A 130 1.76 -2.46 -17.83
CA ASP A 130 0.46 -2.21 -18.48
C ASP A 130 -0.69 -3.00 -17.86
N LYS A 131 -0.42 -3.80 -16.83
CA LYS A 131 -1.40 -4.66 -16.15
C LYS A 131 -1.29 -4.53 -14.64
N THR A 132 -1.44 -3.32 -14.12
CA THR A 132 -1.43 -3.11 -12.67
C THR A 132 -2.80 -2.73 -12.15
N CYS A 133 -3.14 -3.23 -10.97
CA CYS A 133 -4.40 -2.94 -10.30
C CYS A 133 -4.19 -2.60 -8.82
N LEU A 134 -5.25 -2.05 -8.23
CA LEU A 134 -5.32 -1.62 -6.84
C LEU A 134 -6.56 -2.20 -6.19
N THR A 135 -6.44 -2.73 -4.99
CA THR A 135 -7.60 -3.12 -4.20
C THR A 135 -7.33 -2.89 -2.71
N GLY A 136 -8.39 -2.71 -1.96
CA GLY A 136 -8.33 -2.55 -0.51
C GLY A 136 -9.70 -2.73 0.11
N ILE A 137 -9.71 -3.04 1.40
CA ILE A 137 -10.94 -3.33 2.14
C ILE A 137 -11.20 -2.29 3.23
N SER A 138 -12.45 -1.89 3.44
CA SER A 138 -12.87 -0.93 4.46
C SER A 138 -12.14 0.42 4.27
N TRP A 139 -11.33 0.89 5.24
CA TRP A 139 -10.45 2.04 5.06
C TRP A 139 -9.53 1.90 3.83
N GLY A 140 -9.04 0.68 3.55
CA GLY A 140 -8.30 0.40 2.33
C GLY A 140 -9.16 0.55 1.07
N GLY A 141 -10.46 0.23 1.14
CA GLY A 141 -11.43 0.48 0.07
C GLY A 141 -11.65 1.98 -0.17
N TYR A 142 -11.80 2.76 0.89
CA TYR A 142 -11.84 4.22 0.83
C TYR A 142 -10.58 4.80 0.18
N LEU A 143 -9.39 4.38 0.62
CA LEU A 143 -8.13 4.80 0.03
C LEU A 143 -7.98 4.36 -1.43
N THR A 144 -8.52 3.18 -1.79
CA THR A 144 -8.52 2.70 -3.20
C THR A 144 -9.23 3.70 -4.11
N CYS A 145 -10.36 4.29 -3.70
CA CYS A 145 -11.06 5.31 -4.47
C CYS A 145 -10.20 6.56 -4.68
N ILE A 146 -9.55 7.04 -3.61
CA ILE A 146 -8.71 8.25 -3.67
C ILE A 146 -7.46 8.00 -4.54
N VAL A 147 -6.76 6.90 -4.32
CA VAL A 147 -5.53 6.58 -5.05
C VAL A 147 -5.83 6.36 -6.54
N ALA A 148 -6.93 5.68 -6.88
CA ALA A 148 -7.33 5.47 -8.27
C ALA A 148 -7.65 6.79 -9.00
N ALA A 149 -8.15 7.80 -8.28
CA ALA A 149 -8.39 9.13 -8.84
C ALA A 149 -7.09 9.94 -9.05
N LEU A 150 -6.03 9.66 -8.29
CA LEU A 150 -4.77 10.40 -8.33
C LEU A 150 -3.67 9.73 -9.16
N ASP A 151 -3.67 8.40 -9.25
CA ASP A 151 -2.67 7.62 -9.98
C ASP A 151 -3.29 6.91 -11.20
N ASN A 152 -3.23 7.58 -12.34
CA ASN A 152 -3.80 7.11 -13.61
C ASN A 152 -3.01 5.95 -14.26
N ARG A 153 -1.92 5.50 -13.65
CA ARG A 153 -1.11 4.36 -14.14
C ARG A 153 -1.80 3.02 -13.85
N PHE A 154 -2.66 2.94 -12.83
CA PHE A 154 -3.49 1.75 -12.59
C PHE A 154 -4.46 1.49 -13.75
N LYS A 155 -4.62 0.23 -14.12
CA LYS A 155 -5.56 -0.21 -15.19
C LYS A 155 -6.89 -0.69 -14.62
N ALA A 156 -6.93 -1.03 -13.33
CA ALA A 156 -8.14 -1.41 -12.61
C ALA A 156 -8.03 -1.04 -11.13
N ALA A 157 -9.16 -0.72 -10.53
CA ALA A 157 -9.29 -0.51 -9.10
C ALA A 157 -10.56 -1.22 -8.60
N ALA A 158 -10.45 -1.94 -7.48
CA ALA A 158 -11.55 -2.69 -6.88
C ALA A 158 -11.67 -2.36 -5.39
N PRO A 159 -12.39 -1.29 -5.01
CA PRO A 159 -12.66 -0.99 -3.61
C PRO A 159 -13.64 -2.02 -3.01
N VAL A 160 -13.28 -2.57 -1.84
CA VAL A 160 -14.13 -3.51 -1.09
C VAL A 160 -14.59 -2.83 0.20
N TYR A 161 -15.90 -2.66 0.38
CA TYR A 161 -16.49 -1.89 1.48
C TYR A 161 -15.99 -0.45 1.57
N GLY A 162 -15.51 0.11 0.47
CA GLY A 162 -15.16 1.53 0.41
C GLY A 162 -16.41 2.40 0.54
N CYS A 163 -16.27 3.56 1.19
CA CYS A 163 -17.37 4.51 1.29
C CYS A 163 -17.71 5.05 -0.10
N GLY A 164 -18.98 4.90 -0.49
CA GLY A 164 -19.58 5.65 -1.57
C GLY A 164 -20.83 6.33 -1.03
N TYR A 165 -21.09 7.55 -1.45
CA TYR A 165 -22.28 8.31 -1.04
C TYR A 165 -22.32 8.61 0.48
N MET A 166 -21.36 9.39 0.98
CA MET A 166 -21.53 10.10 2.24
C MET A 166 -21.96 11.53 1.99
#